data_867730c6b10e17bd2624212630b78b76
#
_entry.id   867730c6b10e17bd2624212630b78b76
#
_cell.length_a   1.000
_cell.length_b   1.000
_cell.length_c   1.000
_cell.angle_alpha   90.00
_cell.angle_beta   90.00
_cell.angle_gamma   90.00
#
_symmetry.space_group_name_H-M   'P 1'
#
loop_
_entity.id
_entity.type
_entity.pdbx_description
1 polymer ?
#
loop_
_entity_poly.entity_id
_entity_poly.type
_entity_poly.pdbx_seq_one_letter_code
_entity_poly.pdbx_strand_id
1 'polypeptide(L)'
;MKKALCSLLAIVGFTAAVYAYNYDTNLPLPGKSIADQKLQENTLFTAYMFAHRVATPDCKTFAIIDTAVSQEKVDNKWQEIWTIKACSKTALVPINFELNEKGGTYGIDPMKVKVLLND
;
A
#
# COMPACT_ATOMS: atom_id res chain seq x y z
N MET A 1 -19.65 39.26 -5.86
CA MET A 1 -18.90 39.01 -4.66
C MET A 1 -19.00 37.62 -4.18
N LYS A 2 -20.14 37.26 -3.65
CA LYS A 2 -20.30 35.93 -3.15
C LYS A 2 -20.11 34.85 -4.21
N LYS A 3 -20.55 35.13 -5.41
CA LYS A 3 -20.43 34.18 -6.50
C LYS A 3 -18.97 33.90 -6.84
N ALA A 4 -18.18 34.96 -6.88
CA ALA A 4 -16.77 34.78 -7.17
C ALA A 4 -16.08 33.92 -6.12
N LEU A 5 -16.46 34.17 -4.88
CA LEU A 5 -15.90 33.35 -3.78
C LEU A 5 -16.29 31.90 -3.90
N CYS A 6 -17.55 31.64 -4.23
CA CYS A 6 -18.01 30.28 -4.42
C CYS A 6 -17.28 29.59 -5.56
N SER A 7 -17.03 30.32 -6.63
CA SER A 7 -16.30 29.76 -7.77
C SER A 7 -14.89 29.35 -7.38
N LEU A 8 -14.23 30.14 -6.56
CA LEU A 8 -12.89 29.79 -6.10
C LEU A 8 -12.91 28.53 -5.26
N LEU A 9 -13.89 28.41 -4.39
CA LEU A 9 -14.01 27.21 -3.58
C LEU A 9 -14.24 25.98 -4.45
N ALA A 10 -15.05 26.10 -5.48
CA ALA A 10 -15.29 25.00 -6.40
C ALA A 10 -14.01 24.57 -7.10
N ILE A 11 -13.19 25.52 -7.49
CA ILE A 11 -11.92 25.21 -8.14
C ILE A 11 -11.01 24.43 -7.19
N VAL A 12 -10.93 24.85 -5.94
CA VAL A 12 -10.11 24.16 -4.95
C VAL A 12 -10.59 22.73 -4.77
N GLY A 13 -11.90 22.53 -4.66
CA GLY A 13 -12.45 21.19 -4.52
C GLY A 13 -12.16 20.31 -5.72
N PHE A 14 -12.26 20.88 -6.90
CA PHE A 14 -11.96 20.16 -8.12
C PHE A 14 -10.50 19.71 -8.17
N THR A 15 -9.59 20.58 -7.78
CA THR A 15 -8.17 20.26 -7.75
C THR A 15 -7.90 19.12 -6.78
N ALA A 16 -8.50 19.14 -5.60
CA ALA A 16 -8.33 18.07 -4.64
C ALA A 16 -8.81 16.73 -5.22
N ALA A 17 -9.92 16.73 -5.93
CA ALA A 17 -10.46 15.51 -6.53
C ALA A 17 -9.52 14.93 -7.58
N VAL A 18 -8.84 15.78 -8.34
CA VAL A 18 -7.92 15.34 -9.40
C VAL A 18 -6.77 14.51 -8.81
N TYR A 19 -6.33 14.84 -7.61
CA TYR A 19 -5.20 14.16 -6.99
C TYR A 19 -5.60 13.08 -6.00
N ALA A 20 -6.89 12.73 -5.94
CA ALA A 20 -7.34 11.68 -5.05
C ALA A 20 -6.95 10.31 -5.57
N TYR A 21 -6.44 9.48 -4.67
CA TYR A 21 -6.14 8.09 -4.96
C TYR A 21 -7.10 7.19 -4.20
N ASN A 22 -7.39 6.03 -4.78
CA ASN A 22 -8.23 5.03 -4.15
C ASN A 22 -7.35 3.89 -3.69
N TYR A 23 -7.25 3.72 -2.38
CA TYR A 23 -6.54 2.60 -1.78
C TYR A 23 -7.55 1.68 -1.13
N ASP A 24 -7.44 0.39 -1.40
CA ASP A 24 -8.23 -0.60 -0.69
C ASP A 24 -7.63 -0.75 0.70
N THR A 25 -8.39 -0.34 1.71
CA THR A 25 -7.93 -0.36 3.10
C THR A 25 -8.69 -1.39 3.93
N ASN A 26 -9.38 -2.33 3.29
CA ASN A 26 -10.12 -3.36 4.02
C ASN A 26 -9.19 -4.31 4.75
N LEU A 27 -9.51 -4.57 6.00
CA LEU A 27 -8.74 -5.46 6.86
C LEU A 27 -9.65 -6.54 7.42
N PRO A 28 -9.13 -7.74 7.65
CA PRO A 28 -7.75 -8.16 7.40
C PRO A 28 -7.47 -8.27 5.90
N LEU A 29 -6.20 -8.17 5.53
CA LEU A 29 -5.79 -8.27 4.14
C LEU A 29 -6.01 -9.68 3.60
N PRO A 30 -6.25 -9.84 2.30
CA PRO A 30 -6.39 -11.17 1.71
C PRO A 30 -5.08 -11.94 1.77
N GLY A 31 -5.18 -13.27 1.70
CA GLY A 31 -4.02 -14.15 1.70
C GLY A 31 -3.72 -14.71 3.07
N LYS A 32 -2.45 -14.95 3.33
CA LYS A 32 -2.02 -15.70 4.51
C LYS A 32 -1.04 -14.91 5.39
N SER A 33 -1.23 -13.61 5.49
CA SER A 33 -0.41 -12.79 6.38
C SER A 33 -0.54 -13.28 7.81
N ILE A 34 0.59 -13.38 8.51
CA ILE A 34 0.60 -13.67 9.93
C ILE A 34 0.80 -12.41 10.79
N ALA A 35 0.90 -11.26 10.15
CA ALA A 35 0.87 -9.98 10.85
C ALA A 35 -0.55 -9.78 11.39
N ASP A 36 -0.66 -9.31 12.64
CA ASP A 36 -1.99 -9.02 13.17
C ASP A 36 -2.58 -7.80 12.46
N GLN A 37 -3.87 -7.56 12.68
CA GLN A 37 -4.57 -6.54 11.93
C GLN A 37 -3.99 -5.14 12.19
N LYS A 38 -3.52 -4.89 13.40
CA LYS A 38 -2.90 -3.60 13.73
C LYS A 38 -1.60 -3.40 12.96
N LEU A 39 -0.79 -4.43 12.88
CA LEU A 39 0.46 -4.37 12.12
C LEU A 39 0.19 -4.24 10.63
N GLN A 40 -0.81 -4.94 10.12
CA GLN A 40 -1.24 -4.77 8.74
C GLN A 40 -1.62 -3.31 8.46
N GLU A 41 -2.41 -2.73 9.35
CA GLU A 41 -2.84 -1.35 9.21
C GLU A 41 -1.66 -0.38 9.20
N ASN A 42 -0.72 -0.58 10.12
CA ASN A 42 0.45 0.29 10.21
C ASN A 42 1.35 0.19 8.98
N THR A 43 1.38 -0.95 8.34
CA THR A 43 2.24 -1.20 7.18
C THR A 43 1.61 -0.76 5.86
N LEU A 44 0.30 -0.69 5.84
CA LEU A 44 -0.51 -0.59 4.63
C LEU A 44 -0.08 0.54 3.69
N PHE A 45 -0.02 1.76 4.19
CA PHE A 45 0.27 2.90 3.33
C PHE A 45 1.70 2.94 2.86
N THR A 46 2.63 2.45 3.68
CA THR A 46 4.02 2.35 3.23
C THR A 46 4.13 1.37 2.08
N ALA A 47 3.43 0.24 2.17
CA ALA A 47 3.40 -0.72 1.07
C ALA A 47 2.84 -0.10 -0.21
N TYR A 48 1.75 0.68 -0.09
CA TYR A 48 1.20 1.37 -1.24
C TYR A 48 2.16 2.39 -1.83
N MET A 49 2.97 3.07 -1.00
CA MET A 49 3.95 4.01 -1.52
C MET A 49 4.96 3.31 -2.43
N PHE A 50 5.35 2.09 -2.08
CA PHE A 50 6.25 1.33 -2.95
C PHE A 50 5.55 0.88 -4.23
N ALA A 51 4.26 0.61 -4.19
CA ALA A 51 3.51 0.31 -5.40
C ALA A 51 3.42 1.52 -6.33
N HIS A 52 3.33 2.72 -5.77
CA HIS A 52 3.35 3.95 -6.57
C HIS A 52 4.62 4.07 -7.42
N ARG A 53 5.73 3.57 -6.93
CA ARG A 53 7.01 3.70 -7.63
C ARG A 53 7.04 2.90 -8.91
N VAL A 54 6.23 1.86 -9.01
CA VAL A 54 6.20 0.99 -10.19
C VAL A 54 4.96 1.24 -11.04
N ALA A 55 3.97 1.94 -10.52
CA ALA A 55 2.75 2.23 -11.24
C ALA A 55 2.98 3.30 -12.31
N THR A 56 2.09 3.32 -13.31
CA THR A 56 2.11 4.42 -14.25
C THR A 56 1.64 5.71 -13.56
N PRO A 57 2.07 6.89 -14.04
CA PRO A 57 1.74 8.14 -13.34
C PRO A 57 0.25 8.43 -13.25
N ASP A 58 -0.55 7.90 -14.15
CA ASP A 58 -2.00 8.13 -14.17
C ASP A 58 -2.77 7.10 -13.34
N CYS A 59 -2.10 6.15 -12.73
CA CYS A 59 -2.77 5.13 -11.92
C CYS A 59 -3.30 5.73 -10.64
N LYS A 60 -4.60 5.55 -10.37
CA LYS A 60 -5.26 6.09 -9.19
C LYS A 60 -5.83 5.02 -8.27
N THR A 61 -5.76 3.75 -8.65
CA THR A 61 -6.40 2.67 -7.91
C THR A 61 -5.38 1.63 -7.52
N PHE A 62 -5.32 1.34 -6.23
CA PHE A 62 -4.35 0.40 -5.65
C PHE A 62 -5.05 -0.55 -4.71
N ALA A 63 -4.73 -1.81 -4.79
CA ALA A 63 -5.29 -2.82 -3.89
C ALA A 63 -4.26 -3.91 -3.60
N ILE A 64 -4.14 -4.27 -2.34
CA ILE A 64 -3.38 -5.45 -1.95
C ILE A 64 -4.29 -6.65 -2.22
N ILE A 65 -3.88 -7.51 -3.14
CA ILE A 65 -4.71 -8.62 -3.59
C ILE A 65 -4.29 -9.96 -3.01
N ASP A 66 -3.11 -10.02 -2.42
CA ASP A 66 -2.63 -11.25 -1.77
C ASP A 66 -1.50 -10.93 -0.82
N THR A 67 -1.34 -11.77 0.21
CA THR A 67 -0.21 -11.73 1.12
C THR A 67 0.26 -13.17 1.35
N ALA A 68 1.56 -13.36 1.41
CA ALA A 68 2.14 -14.69 1.61
C ALA A 68 3.39 -14.59 2.46
N VAL A 69 3.58 -15.57 3.35
CA VAL A 69 4.80 -15.65 4.14
C VAL A 69 5.90 -16.23 3.27
N SER A 70 6.96 -15.47 3.05
CA SER A 70 8.10 -15.92 2.24
C SER A 70 9.24 -16.44 3.09
N GLN A 71 9.34 -15.99 4.34
CA GLN A 71 10.29 -16.54 5.30
C GLN A 71 9.57 -16.75 6.61
N GLU A 72 9.61 -17.99 7.12
CA GLU A 72 8.91 -18.36 8.33
C GLU A 72 9.42 -17.57 9.53
N LYS A 73 8.55 -17.40 10.51
CA LYS A 73 8.85 -16.64 11.72
C LYS A 73 9.87 -17.37 12.58
N VAL A 74 11.01 -16.71 12.80
CA VAL A 74 12.08 -17.19 13.66
C VAL A 74 12.54 -16.03 14.52
N ASP A 75 12.57 -16.20 15.83
CA ASP A 75 12.97 -15.16 16.77
C ASP A 75 12.17 -13.87 16.59
N ASN A 76 10.87 -14.00 16.39
CA ASN A 76 9.95 -12.89 16.20
C ASN A 76 10.19 -12.09 14.92
N LYS A 77 10.89 -12.66 13.96
CA LYS A 77 11.16 -12.03 12.66
C LYS A 77 10.69 -12.93 11.54
N TRP A 78 10.08 -12.34 10.53
CA TRP A 78 9.64 -13.09 9.35
C TRP A 78 9.55 -12.14 8.16
N GLN A 79 9.31 -12.69 6.99
CA GLN A 79 9.11 -11.90 5.78
C GLN A 79 7.83 -12.32 5.10
N GLU A 80 7.10 -11.36 4.58
CA GLU A 80 5.95 -11.60 3.73
C GLU A 80 6.15 -10.88 2.40
N ILE A 81 5.51 -11.40 1.37
CA ILE A 81 5.41 -10.70 0.11
C ILE A 81 3.96 -10.29 -0.06
N TRP A 82 3.74 -8.99 -0.19
CA TRP A 82 2.43 -8.44 -0.45
C TRP A 82 2.31 -8.13 -1.92
N THR A 83 1.26 -8.67 -2.55
CA THR A 83 1.00 -8.47 -3.97
C THR A 83 0.02 -7.32 -4.12
N ILE A 84 0.44 -6.25 -4.77
CA ILE A 84 -0.34 -5.03 -4.88
C ILE A 84 -0.66 -4.78 -6.34
N LYS A 85 -1.95 -4.71 -6.65
CA LYS A 85 -2.37 -4.35 -8.00
C LYS A 85 -2.44 -2.84 -8.12
N ALA A 86 -1.74 -2.32 -9.10
CA ALA A 86 -1.66 -0.90 -9.38
C ALA A 86 -2.02 -0.68 -10.86
N CYS A 87 -3.32 -0.63 -11.13
CA CYS A 87 -3.88 -0.53 -12.48
C CYS A 87 -3.46 -1.75 -13.31
N SER A 88 -2.70 -1.56 -14.38
CA SER A 88 -2.27 -2.67 -15.23
C SER A 88 -1.02 -3.38 -14.73
N LYS A 89 -0.43 -2.90 -13.65
CA LYS A 89 0.80 -3.49 -13.10
C LYS A 89 0.54 -4.14 -11.77
N THR A 90 1.39 -5.10 -11.44
CA THR A 90 1.36 -5.78 -10.16
C THR A 90 2.73 -5.66 -9.52
N ALA A 91 2.76 -5.14 -8.30
CA ALA A 91 3.98 -5.00 -7.53
C ALA A 91 4.06 -6.12 -6.51
N LEU A 92 5.24 -6.72 -6.37
CA LEU A 92 5.53 -7.67 -5.30
C LEU A 92 6.42 -6.96 -4.31
N VAL A 93 5.93 -6.74 -3.11
CA VAL A 93 6.61 -5.95 -2.09
C VAL A 93 7.01 -6.86 -0.93
N PRO A 94 8.31 -7.20 -0.83
CA PRO A 94 8.78 -7.96 0.32
C PRO A 94 8.83 -7.07 1.56
N ILE A 95 8.26 -7.54 2.65
CA ILE A 95 8.19 -6.79 3.89
C ILE A 95 8.78 -7.62 5.00
N ASN A 96 9.76 -7.07 5.68
CA ASN A 96 10.37 -7.72 6.84
C ASN A 96 9.65 -7.23 8.09
N PHE A 97 9.13 -8.17 8.86
CA PHE A 97 8.41 -7.88 10.10
C PHE A 97 9.20 -8.32 11.30
N GLU A 98 9.04 -7.62 12.39
CA GLU A 98 9.63 -7.98 13.66
C GLU A 98 8.70 -7.61 14.79
N LEU A 99 8.50 -8.51 15.74
CA LEU A 99 7.75 -8.23 16.97
C LEU A 99 8.74 -7.92 18.10
N ASN A 100 8.38 -6.95 18.91
CA ASN A 100 9.15 -6.59 20.09
C ASN A 100 8.19 -6.29 21.25
N GLU A 101 8.71 -5.84 22.37
CA GLU A 101 7.90 -5.59 23.55
C GLU A 101 6.81 -4.54 23.33
N LYS A 102 7.04 -3.64 22.40
CA LYS A 102 6.09 -2.55 22.11
C LYS A 102 5.13 -2.88 21.00
N GLY A 103 5.25 -4.07 20.38
CA GLY A 103 4.40 -4.48 19.28
C GLY A 103 5.22 -4.85 18.07
N GLY A 104 4.67 -4.62 16.87
CA GLY A 104 5.33 -4.99 15.65
C GLY A 104 5.93 -3.81 14.92
N THR A 105 7.01 -4.06 14.21
CA THR A 105 7.62 -3.11 13.29
C THR A 105 7.82 -3.78 11.95
N TYR A 106 8.08 -2.96 10.92
CA TYR A 106 8.29 -3.48 9.59
C TYR A 106 9.36 -2.67 8.86
N GLY A 107 9.94 -3.29 7.84
CA GLY A 107 10.87 -2.61 6.96
C GLY A 107 10.74 -3.15 5.56
N ILE A 108 10.93 -2.29 4.57
CA ILE A 108 10.85 -2.64 3.16
C ILE A 108 12.12 -2.19 2.47
N ASP A 109 12.78 -3.14 1.80
CA ASP A 109 13.96 -2.82 1.01
C ASP A 109 13.50 -2.42 -0.40
N PRO A 110 13.67 -1.15 -0.78
CA PRO A 110 13.19 -0.70 -2.10
C PRO A 110 13.81 -1.46 -3.26
N MET A 111 15.03 -1.98 -3.08
CA MET A 111 15.73 -2.68 -4.14
C MET A 111 15.13 -4.05 -4.44
N LYS A 112 14.29 -4.56 -3.55
CA LYS A 112 13.70 -5.89 -3.70
C LYS A 112 12.26 -5.87 -4.16
N VAL A 113 11.70 -4.69 -4.37
CA VAL A 113 10.35 -4.57 -4.91
C VAL A 113 10.39 -4.94 -6.39
N LYS A 114 9.50 -5.85 -6.80
CA LYS A 114 9.46 -6.34 -8.18
C LYS A 114 8.15 -5.97 -8.84
N VAL A 115 8.18 -5.87 -10.15
CA VAL A 115 7.01 -5.57 -10.96
C VAL A 115 6.72 -6.76 -11.84
N LEU A 116 5.46 -7.18 -11.85
CA LEU A 116 4.95 -8.13 -12.84
C LEU A 116 4.11 -7.36 -13.85
N LEU A 117 4.40 -7.55 -15.12
CA LEU A 117 3.60 -6.94 -16.16
C LEU A 117 2.41 -7.83 -16.45
N ASN A 118 1.22 -7.23 -16.45
CA ASN A 118 0.00 -7.94 -16.78
C ASN A 118 -0.28 -7.71 -18.26
N ASP A 119 -0.24 -8.76 -19.03
CA ASP A 119 -0.49 -8.67 -20.45
C ASP A 119 -1.95 -8.84 -20.78
#